data_22fe19461343240a01386c72668e8f1f
#
_entry.id   22fe19461343240a01386c72668e8f1f
#
_cell.length_a   1.000
_cell.length_b   1.000
_cell.length_c   1.000
_cell.angle_alpha   90.00
_cell.angle_beta   90.00
_cell.angle_gamma   90.00
#
_symmetry.space_group_name_H-M   'P 1'
#
loop_
_entity.id
_entity.type
_entity.pdbx_description
1 polymer ?
#
loop_
_entity_poly.entity_id
_entity_poly.type
_entity_poly.pdbx_seq_one_letter_code
_entity_poly.pdbx_strand_id
1 'polypeptide(L)'
;MIKLYDKALDLLNIQPNEIIMDTYSGIGTISILAAKKAKEVIAIETNQKSHLDAMQNKKDNAITNITFVNDDVERYMMQYRGKIDGLIMDPTRDGASENFLKAVLQLKPKKIVYISCEPLTQTRDLKILSKSYVIKDVVGCDMFSQTVHVESIVLLSLKTA
;
A
#
# COMPACT_ATOMS: atom_id res chain seq x y z
N MET A 1 -13.71 1.30 7.57
CA MET A 1 -12.27 1.10 7.39
C MET A 1 -11.90 -0.36 7.19
N ILE A 2 -12.17 -1.28 8.13
CA ILE A 2 -11.79 -2.72 8.00
C ILE A 2 -12.31 -3.33 6.69
N LYS A 3 -13.58 -3.16 6.31
CA LYS A 3 -14.13 -3.68 5.04
C LYS A 3 -13.40 -3.15 3.79
N LEU A 4 -12.90 -1.91 3.82
CA LEU A 4 -12.11 -1.33 2.73
C LEU A 4 -10.77 -2.06 2.60
N TYR A 5 -10.07 -2.25 3.72
CA TYR A 5 -8.79 -2.95 3.76
C TYR A 5 -8.92 -4.45 3.42
N ASP A 6 -9.97 -5.11 3.91
CA ASP A 6 -10.25 -6.50 3.53
C ASP A 6 -10.44 -6.61 2.00
N LYS A 7 -11.22 -5.70 1.41
CA LYS A 7 -11.40 -5.68 -0.05
C LYS A 7 -10.10 -5.42 -0.80
N ALA A 8 -9.28 -4.47 -0.33
CA ALA A 8 -7.98 -4.18 -0.93
C ALA A 8 -7.04 -5.40 -0.88
N LEU A 9 -6.99 -6.10 0.25
CA LEU A 9 -6.17 -7.30 0.42
C LEU A 9 -6.70 -8.50 -0.37
N ASP A 10 -8.01 -8.62 -0.53
CA ASP A 10 -8.61 -9.65 -1.38
C ASP A 10 -8.26 -9.43 -2.85
N LEU A 11 -8.29 -8.17 -3.33
CA LEU A 11 -7.84 -7.83 -4.67
C LEU A 11 -6.34 -8.08 -4.87
N LEU A 12 -5.52 -7.73 -3.87
CA LEU A 12 -4.08 -7.98 -3.91
C LEU A 12 -3.76 -9.47 -3.94
N ASN A 13 -4.64 -10.32 -3.42
CA ASN A 13 -4.53 -11.79 -3.43
C ASN A 13 -3.15 -12.27 -2.97
N ILE A 14 -2.79 -11.92 -1.74
CA ILE A 14 -1.47 -12.22 -1.15
C ILE A 14 -1.29 -13.74 -1.00
N GLN A 15 -0.14 -14.23 -1.45
CA GLN A 15 0.26 -15.64 -1.31
C GLN A 15 1.21 -15.81 -0.11
N PRO A 16 1.24 -16.99 0.56
CA PRO A 16 2.03 -17.22 1.78
C PRO A 16 3.56 -17.09 1.62
N ASN A 17 4.05 -17.08 0.39
CA ASN A 17 5.49 -16.94 0.08
C ASN A 17 5.88 -15.53 -0.37
N GLU A 18 4.93 -14.59 -0.37
CA GLU A 18 5.15 -13.23 -0.87
C GLU A 18 5.64 -12.27 0.20
N ILE A 19 6.48 -11.32 -0.24
CA ILE A 19 6.93 -10.16 0.54
C ILE A 19 6.10 -8.96 0.10
N ILE A 20 5.41 -8.34 1.06
CA ILE A 20 4.54 -7.19 0.83
C ILE A 20 5.16 -5.94 1.44
N MET A 21 5.11 -4.84 0.72
CA MET A 21 5.49 -3.54 1.26
C MET A 21 4.24 -2.66 1.40
N ASP A 22 4.05 -2.08 2.60
CA ASP A 22 3.01 -1.11 2.93
C ASP A 22 3.68 0.25 3.13
N THR A 23 3.42 1.19 2.24
CA THR A 23 4.22 2.42 2.12
C THR A 23 3.68 3.64 2.84
N TYR A 24 2.49 3.57 3.37
CA TYR A 24 1.87 4.62 4.19
C TYR A 24 1.14 3.94 5.36
N SER A 25 1.90 3.22 6.18
CA SER A 25 1.31 2.21 7.08
C SER A 25 0.53 2.77 8.26
N GLY A 26 0.70 4.04 8.61
CA GLY A 26 0.04 4.64 9.76
C GLY A 26 0.28 3.85 11.04
N ILE A 27 -0.80 3.49 11.72
CA ILE A 27 -0.76 2.66 12.95
C ILE A 27 -0.68 1.15 12.65
N GLY A 28 -0.45 0.75 11.39
CA GLY A 28 -0.19 -0.63 10.99
C GLY A 28 -1.42 -1.50 10.75
N THR A 29 -2.63 -0.94 10.62
CA THR A 29 -3.87 -1.73 10.51
C THR A 29 -3.86 -2.66 9.30
N ILE A 30 -3.60 -2.13 8.09
CA ILE A 30 -3.57 -2.95 6.88
C ILE A 30 -2.34 -3.86 6.84
N SER A 31 -1.20 -3.42 7.40
CA SER A 31 0.02 -4.23 7.53
C SER A 31 -0.23 -5.49 8.36
N ILE A 32 -0.94 -5.36 9.50
CA ILE A 32 -1.28 -6.49 10.39
C ILE A 32 -2.22 -7.47 9.68
N LEU A 33 -3.20 -6.98 8.93
CA LEU A 33 -4.09 -7.84 8.15
C LEU A 33 -3.34 -8.55 7.02
N ALA A 34 -2.44 -7.85 6.33
CA ALA A 34 -1.59 -8.42 5.28
C ALA A 34 -0.64 -9.50 5.83
N ALA A 35 -0.07 -9.29 7.01
CA ALA A 35 0.88 -10.22 7.65
C ALA A 35 0.28 -11.59 7.95
N LYS A 36 -1.05 -11.67 8.13
CA LYS A 36 -1.75 -12.96 8.33
C LYS A 36 -1.75 -13.83 7.06
N LYS A 37 -1.48 -13.24 5.90
CA LYS A 37 -1.50 -13.90 4.59
C LYS A 37 -0.10 -13.99 3.96
N ALA A 38 0.79 -13.03 4.26
CA ALA A 38 2.10 -12.89 3.64
C ALA A 38 3.20 -13.68 4.38
N LYS A 39 4.31 -13.94 3.68
CA LYS A 39 5.57 -14.41 4.30
C LYS A 39 6.14 -13.33 5.21
N GLU A 40 6.19 -12.10 4.73
CA GLU A 40 6.77 -10.95 5.40
C GLU A 40 6.09 -9.67 4.94
N VAL A 41 5.95 -8.70 5.84
CA VAL A 41 5.49 -7.35 5.53
C VAL A 41 6.55 -6.35 5.96
N ILE A 42 6.86 -5.40 5.08
CA ILE A 42 7.70 -4.23 5.38
C ILE A 42 6.76 -3.03 5.38
N ALA A 43 6.61 -2.37 6.52
CA ALA A 43 5.66 -1.30 6.72
C ALA A 43 6.39 0.00 7.04
N ILE A 44 6.18 1.04 6.24
CA ILE A 44 6.92 2.30 6.32
C ILE A 44 5.97 3.41 6.78
N GLU A 45 6.38 4.16 7.80
CA GLU A 45 5.64 5.29 8.35
C GLU A 45 6.60 6.40 8.77
N THR A 46 6.34 7.61 8.26
CA THR A 46 7.15 8.80 8.58
C THR A 46 6.84 9.35 9.96
N ASN A 47 5.58 9.31 10.38
CA ASN A 47 5.14 9.83 11.67
C ASN A 47 5.58 8.92 12.80
N GLN A 48 6.47 9.43 13.66
CA GLN A 48 7.02 8.65 14.78
C GLN A 48 5.95 8.14 15.75
N LYS A 49 4.93 8.93 16.04
CA LYS A 49 3.84 8.51 16.94
C LYS A 49 3.05 7.35 16.35
N SER A 50 2.64 7.46 15.09
CA SER A 50 1.95 6.38 14.38
C SER A 50 2.80 5.11 14.30
N HIS A 51 4.11 5.26 14.08
CA HIS A 51 5.06 4.13 14.09
C HIS A 51 5.10 3.44 15.48
N LEU A 52 5.16 4.19 16.57
CA LEU A 52 5.14 3.62 17.93
C LEU A 52 3.82 2.89 18.20
N ASP A 53 2.69 3.48 17.81
CA ASP A 53 1.38 2.85 17.91
C ASP A 53 1.31 1.55 17.10
N ALA A 54 1.89 1.54 15.88
CA ALA A 54 2.00 0.35 15.04
C ALA A 54 2.82 -0.76 15.69
N MET A 55 3.93 -0.41 16.34
CA MET A 55 4.76 -1.36 17.09
C MET A 55 3.99 -1.97 18.27
N GLN A 56 3.17 -1.18 18.96
CA GLN A 56 2.31 -1.66 20.04
C GLN A 56 1.23 -2.59 19.49
N ASN A 57 0.53 -2.18 18.41
CA ASN A 57 -0.48 -2.98 17.75
C ASN A 57 0.06 -4.33 17.26
N LYS A 58 1.29 -4.37 16.75
CA LYS A 58 1.99 -5.61 16.36
C LYS A 58 2.09 -6.57 17.55
N LYS A 59 2.51 -6.06 18.72
CA LYS A 59 2.63 -6.87 19.96
C LYS A 59 1.27 -7.37 20.41
N ASP A 60 0.27 -6.50 20.48
CA ASP A 60 -1.07 -6.83 20.97
C ASP A 60 -1.77 -7.88 20.08
N ASN A 61 -1.43 -7.92 18.80
CA ASN A 61 -1.93 -8.91 17.86
C ASN A 61 -1.01 -10.14 17.69
N ALA A 62 0.08 -10.25 18.47
CA ALA A 62 1.06 -11.35 18.42
C ALA A 62 1.61 -11.61 17.00
N ILE A 63 1.78 -10.56 16.18
CA ILE A 63 2.32 -10.65 14.82
C ILE A 63 3.85 -10.60 14.88
N THR A 64 4.52 -11.53 14.19
CA THR A 64 5.99 -11.63 14.19
C THR A 64 6.64 -11.25 12.87
N ASN A 65 5.93 -11.39 11.76
CA ASN A 65 6.43 -11.23 10.39
C ASN A 65 6.20 -9.84 9.78
N ILE A 66 6.18 -8.78 10.60
CA ILE A 66 6.20 -7.39 10.13
C ILE A 66 7.47 -6.71 10.61
N THR A 67 8.14 -6.02 9.70
CA THR A 67 9.18 -5.04 10.02
C THR A 67 8.61 -3.64 9.84
N PHE A 68 8.39 -2.91 10.93
CA PHE A 68 8.02 -1.51 10.89
C PHE A 68 9.25 -0.62 10.79
N VAL A 69 9.23 0.32 9.86
CA VAL A 69 10.32 1.26 9.57
C VAL A 69 9.81 2.68 9.77
N ASN A 70 10.45 3.45 10.65
CA ASN A 70 10.16 4.87 10.80
C ASN A 70 11.10 5.66 9.89
N ASP A 71 10.66 5.92 8.68
CA ASP A 71 11.44 6.62 7.67
C ASP A 71 10.52 7.33 6.67
N ASP A 72 11.11 8.24 5.90
CA ASP A 72 10.47 8.79 4.71
C ASP A 72 10.35 7.69 3.64
N VAL A 73 9.15 7.53 3.11
CA VAL A 73 8.83 6.44 2.18
C VAL A 73 9.65 6.50 0.89
N GLU A 74 9.88 7.71 0.36
CA GLU A 74 10.66 7.89 -0.88
C GLU A 74 12.11 7.50 -0.63
N ARG A 75 12.70 8.01 0.45
CA ARG A 75 14.08 7.73 0.84
C ARG A 75 14.29 6.24 1.04
N TYR A 76 13.41 5.58 1.79
CA TYR A 76 13.49 4.15 2.04
C TYR A 76 13.41 3.33 0.74
N MET A 77 12.40 3.61 -0.10
CA MET A 77 12.21 2.89 -1.36
C MET A 77 13.37 3.09 -2.34
N MET A 78 13.95 4.29 -2.42
CA MET A 78 15.12 4.54 -3.27
C MET A 78 16.36 3.76 -2.85
N GLN A 79 16.49 3.44 -1.57
CA GLN A 79 17.62 2.69 -1.00
C GLN A 79 17.36 1.18 -0.93
N TYR A 80 16.10 0.76 -1.00
CA TYR A 80 15.74 -0.65 -0.89
C TYR A 80 16.24 -1.44 -2.11
N ARG A 81 16.84 -2.60 -1.85
CA ARG A 81 17.44 -3.48 -2.89
C ARG A 81 16.87 -4.89 -2.85
N GLY A 82 15.91 -5.15 -1.96
CA GLY A 82 15.24 -6.43 -1.87
C GLY A 82 14.18 -6.62 -2.96
N LYS A 83 13.62 -7.81 -3.00
CA LYS A 83 12.48 -8.13 -3.85
C LYS A 83 11.18 -7.81 -3.11
N ILE A 84 10.20 -7.26 -3.82
CA ILE A 84 8.84 -7.04 -3.36
C ILE A 84 7.90 -7.72 -4.34
N ASP A 85 6.98 -8.53 -3.84
CA ASP A 85 5.96 -9.17 -4.67
C ASP A 85 4.70 -8.33 -4.79
N GLY A 86 4.26 -7.69 -3.71
CA GLY A 86 3.11 -6.80 -3.69
C GLY A 86 3.38 -5.50 -2.96
N LEU A 87 2.75 -4.43 -3.43
CA LEU A 87 2.81 -3.10 -2.84
C LEU A 87 1.41 -2.66 -2.42
N ILE A 88 1.29 -2.13 -1.21
CA ILE A 88 0.10 -1.43 -0.72
C ILE A 88 0.47 0.06 -0.63
N MET A 89 -0.35 0.92 -1.21
CA MET A 89 -0.19 2.35 -1.09
C MET A 89 -1.54 3.02 -0.79
N ASP A 90 -1.57 3.80 0.29
CA ASP A 90 -2.73 4.55 0.79
C ASP A 90 -2.25 5.98 1.16
N PRO A 91 -1.82 6.79 0.17
CA PRO A 91 -1.29 8.12 0.42
C PRO A 91 -2.38 9.10 0.89
N THR A 92 -1.96 10.28 1.31
CA THR A 92 -2.86 11.40 1.61
C THR A 92 -3.62 11.86 0.35
N ARG A 93 -4.57 12.80 0.51
CA ARG A 93 -5.36 13.38 -0.59
C ARG A 93 -4.54 13.96 -1.74
N ASP A 94 -3.31 14.39 -1.46
CA ASP A 94 -2.42 14.94 -2.49
C ASP A 94 -1.89 13.87 -3.45
N GLY A 95 -2.16 12.59 -3.15
CA GLY A 95 -1.67 11.45 -3.91
C GLY A 95 -0.20 11.15 -3.61
N ALA A 96 0.41 10.35 -4.46
CA ALA A 96 1.82 9.99 -4.35
C ALA A 96 2.72 11.03 -5.05
N SER A 97 3.92 11.23 -4.55
CA SER A 97 4.89 12.10 -5.22
C SER A 97 5.48 11.44 -6.48
N GLU A 98 5.97 12.26 -7.39
CA GLU A 98 6.64 11.73 -8.59
C GLU A 98 7.86 10.86 -8.25
N ASN A 99 8.63 11.22 -7.23
CA ASN A 99 9.81 10.46 -6.81
C ASN A 99 9.42 9.09 -6.26
N PHE A 100 8.35 9.04 -5.44
CA PHE A 100 7.79 7.77 -4.98
C PHE A 100 7.35 6.90 -6.16
N LEU A 101 6.60 7.45 -7.12
CA LEU A 101 6.13 6.71 -8.29
C LEU A 101 7.30 6.21 -9.17
N LYS A 102 8.37 7.00 -9.31
CA LYS A 102 9.61 6.56 -9.97
C LYS A 102 10.26 5.39 -9.23
N ALA A 103 10.29 5.43 -7.89
CA ALA A 103 10.81 4.31 -7.09
C ALA A 103 9.97 3.04 -7.27
N VAL A 104 8.65 3.15 -7.32
CA VAL A 104 7.75 2.03 -7.64
C VAL A 104 8.06 1.44 -9.02
N LEU A 105 8.26 2.30 -10.04
CA LEU A 105 8.60 1.86 -11.39
C LEU A 105 9.99 1.20 -11.49
N GLN A 106 10.91 1.52 -10.59
CA GLN A 106 12.24 0.88 -10.49
C GLN A 106 12.17 -0.47 -9.75
N LEU A 107 11.47 -0.53 -8.60
CA LEU A 107 11.32 -1.75 -7.79
C LEU A 107 10.46 -2.81 -8.47
N LYS A 108 9.51 -2.40 -9.31
CA LYS A 108 8.64 -3.26 -10.10
C LYS A 108 7.96 -4.37 -9.28
N PRO A 109 7.25 -4.07 -8.16
CA PRO A 109 6.41 -5.07 -7.53
C PRO A 109 5.47 -5.70 -8.56
N LYS A 110 5.20 -7.00 -8.45
CA LYS A 110 4.36 -7.72 -9.42
C LYS A 110 2.93 -7.19 -9.46
N LYS A 111 2.44 -6.73 -8.31
CA LYS A 111 1.08 -6.21 -8.12
C LYS A 111 1.08 -5.07 -7.13
N ILE A 112 0.16 -4.13 -7.33
CA ILE A 112 -0.03 -2.96 -6.47
C ILE A 112 -1.50 -2.83 -6.18
N VAL A 113 -1.86 -2.61 -4.92
CA VAL A 113 -3.16 -2.09 -4.53
C VAL A 113 -3.00 -0.63 -4.12
N TYR A 114 -3.73 0.25 -4.79
CA TYR A 114 -3.73 1.69 -4.54
C TYR A 114 -5.09 2.10 -3.98
N ILE A 115 -5.11 2.47 -2.71
CA ILE A 115 -6.28 2.99 -2.00
C ILE A 115 -6.18 4.52 -2.02
N SER A 116 -7.29 5.21 -2.29
CA SER A 116 -7.31 6.68 -2.33
C SER A 116 -8.67 7.22 -1.96
N CYS A 117 -8.69 8.29 -1.17
CA CYS A 117 -9.88 9.09 -0.90
C CYS A 117 -10.07 10.24 -1.92
N GLU A 118 -9.17 10.39 -2.92
CA GLU A 118 -9.22 11.45 -3.92
C GLU A 118 -8.96 10.90 -5.34
N PRO A 119 -10.03 10.61 -6.10
CA PRO A 119 -9.92 9.98 -7.41
C PRO A 119 -9.13 10.80 -8.46
N LEU A 120 -9.08 12.14 -8.34
CA LEU A 120 -8.37 12.97 -9.30
C LEU A 120 -6.86 12.81 -9.18
N THR A 121 -6.33 12.86 -7.96
CA THR A 121 -4.90 12.64 -7.73
C THR A 121 -4.51 11.20 -8.02
N GLN A 122 -5.37 10.23 -7.69
CA GLN A 122 -5.16 8.84 -8.04
C GLN A 122 -5.05 8.66 -9.57
N THR A 123 -5.93 9.30 -10.35
CA THR A 123 -5.89 9.23 -11.83
C THR A 123 -4.58 9.80 -12.38
N ARG A 124 -4.07 10.89 -11.81
CA ARG A 124 -2.77 11.46 -12.17
C ARG A 124 -1.64 10.44 -11.95
N ASP A 125 -1.63 9.80 -10.79
CA ASP A 125 -0.59 8.84 -10.42
C ASP A 125 -0.67 7.57 -11.27
N LEU A 126 -1.88 7.10 -11.55
CA LEU A 126 -2.13 5.95 -12.42
C LEU A 126 -1.60 6.17 -13.85
N LYS A 127 -1.64 7.40 -14.39
CA LYS A 127 -1.03 7.73 -15.68
C LYS A 127 0.47 7.48 -15.68
N ILE A 128 1.15 7.78 -14.56
CA ILE A 128 2.59 7.53 -14.42
C ILE A 128 2.86 6.03 -14.30
N LEU A 129 2.11 5.33 -13.45
CA LEU A 129 2.25 3.89 -13.23
C LEU A 129 1.89 3.07 -14.47
N SER A 130 1.02 3.58 -15.34
CA SER A 130 0.60 2.91 -16.58
C SER A 130 1.75 2.65 -17.58
N LYS A 131 2.90 3.28 -17.39
CA LYS A 131 4.12 2.97 -18.15
C LYS A 131 4.54 1.51 -18.01
N SER A 132 4.41 0.94 -16.79
CA SER A 132 4.83 -0.43 -16.48
C SER A 132 3.69 -1.33 -15.96
N TYR A 133 2.53 -0.77 -15.65
CA TYR A 133 1.42 -1.50 -15.05
C TYR A 133 0.14 -1.43 -15.89
N VAL A 134 -0.69 -2.46 -15.73
CA VAL A 134 -2.06 -2.54 -16.27
C VAL A 134 -3.03 -2.50 -15.12
N ILE A 135 -4.08 -1.70 -15.21
CA ILE A 135 -5.21 -1.71 -14.29
C ILE A 135 -5.99 -3.02 -14.49
N LYS A 136 -6.16 -3.79 -13.43
CA LYS A 136 -6.89 -5.06 -13.44
C LYS A 136 -8.29 -4.94 -12.85
N ASP A 137 -8.44 -4.09 -11.83
CA ASP A 137 -9.72 -3.89 -11.16
C ASP A 137 -9.79 -2.49 -10.56
N VAL A 138 -11.02 -1.96 -10.48
CA VAL A 138 -11.33 -0.67 -9.85
C VAL A 138 -12.59 -0.85 -9.02
N VAL A 139 -12.50 -0.54 -7.73
CA VAL A 139 -13.65 -0.64 -6.79
C VAL A 139 -13.85 0.70 -6.12
N GLY A 140 -15.04 1.26 -6.23
CA GLY A 140 -15.47 2.42 -5.45
C GLY A 140 -16.15 1.95 -4.15
N CYS A 141 -15.83 2.60 -3.05
CA CYS A 141 -16.42 2.34 -1.74
C CYS A 141 -17.01 3.63 -1.18
N ASP A 142 -18.32 3.69 -1.01
CA ASP A 142 -18.99 4.78 -0.29
C ASP A 142 -18.84 4.55 1.22
N MET A 143 -17.81 5.17 1.82
CA MET A 143 -17.53 5.10 3.25
C MET A 143 -18.21 6.21 4.05
N PHE A 144 -18.64 7.26 3.38
CA PHE A 144 -19.19 8.48 3.97
C PHE A 144 -20.46 8.87 3.23
N SER A 145 -21.50 8.03 3.37
CA SER A 145 -22.82 8.31 2.79
C SER A 145 -23.28 9.74 3.14
N GLN A 146 -23.79 10.46 2.15
CA GLN A 146 -24.16 11.89 2.20
C GLN A 146 -22.99 12.89 2.08
N THR A 147 -21.81 12.47 1.71
CA THR A 147 -20.69 13.34 1.30
C THR A 147 -20.30 13.07 -0.15
N VAL A 148 -19.51 13.97 -0.72
CA VAL A 148 -18.94 13.78 -2.08
C VAL A 148 -17.68 12.90 -2.10
N HIS A 149 -17.30 12.38 -0.93
CA HIS A 149 -16.07 11.60 -0.79
C HIS A 149 -16.32 10.12 -1.06
N VAL A 150 -15.61 9.59 -2.02
CA VAL A 150 -15.61 8.16 -2.37
C VAL A 150 -14.20 7.62 -2.18
N GLU A 151 -14.07 6.55 -1.43
CA GLU A 151 -12.84 5.78 -1.37
C GLU A 151 -12.77 4.91 -2.63
N SER A 152 -11.62 4.86 -3.26
CA SER A 152 -11.38 4.01 -4.42
C SER A 152 -10.21 3.07 -4.19
N ILE A 153 -10.33 1.85 -4.69
CA ILE A 153 -9.26 0.84 -4.67
C ILE A 153 -8.97 0.47 -6.12
N VAL A 154 -7.72 0.56 -6.52
CA VAL A 154 -7.27 0.15 -7.84
C VAL A 154 -6.23 -0.96 -7.70
N LEU A 155 -6.48 -2.09 -8.36
CA LEU A 155 -5.50 -3.15 -8.51
C LEU A 155 -4.72 -2.96 -9.81
N LEU A 156 -3.40 -2.97 -9.70
CA LEU A 156 -2.49 -2.91 -10.84
C LEU A 156 -1.63 -4.19 -10.89
N SER A 157 -1.35 -4.64 -12.09
CA SER A 157 -0.43 -5.76 -12.33
C SER A 157 0.71 -5.29 -13.23
N LEU A 158 1.93 -5.72 -12.92
CA LEU A 158 3.09 -5.45 -13.77
C LEU A 158 2.86 -6.04 -15.16
N LYS A 159 3.15 -5.27 -16.20
CA LYS A 159 3.08 -5.75 -17.58
C LYS A 159 4.09 -6.89 -17.77
N THR A 160 3.63 -8.01 -18.28
CA THR A 160 4.53 -9.04 -18.81
C THR A 160 5.14 -8.55 -20.11
N ALA A 161 6.44 -8.75 -20.24
CA ALA A 161 7.15 -8.47 -21.50
C ALA A 161 6.58 -9.33 -22.62
#